data_ba73dd0a4a5b49b29bceb1f84391c888
#
_entry.id   ba73dd0a4a5b49b29bceb1f84391c888
#
_cell.length_a   1.000
_cell.length_b   1.000
_cell.length_c   1.000
_cell.angle_alpha   90.00
_cell.angle_beta   90.00
_cell.angle_gamma   90.00
#
_symmetry.space_group_name_H-M   'P 1'
#
loop_
_entity.id
_entity.type
_entity.pdbx_description
1 polymer ?
#
loop_
_entity_poly.entity_id
_entity_poly.type
_entity_poly.pdbx_seq_one_letter_code
_entity_poly.pdbx_strand_id
1 'polypeptide(L)'
;IFMKHLASLFLLSFLLCSSCSQQMDDEWKPNEQLPNVPETHPVGVSFSRASLETFAEHGITEVGVYVYLQDSMVYGKNLPLNNGDLKVDLPLGENLQTFIVANADHLVDTDSLSKVVVYQDAHIQKPVYISDVVGFTSDNSVSSLNVELKRLVGQAVFQPKETEEELSAITRFDQLNVTFTNVAIGYKVKSKECITENVTISTNLSTGFGASVYSFPTVNGDSRTSIDVVYLKGGEEVNRIISPLDTGIGFESSKRST
;
A
#
# COMPACT_ATOMS: atom_id res chain seq x y z
N ILE A 1 -33.25 -10.80 -53.11
CA ILE A 1 -33.33 -10.08 -54.37
C ILE A 1 -32.35 -8.90 -54.27
N PHE A 2 -31.38 -8.91 -55.24
CA PHE A 2 -30.46 -7.85 -55.68
C PHE A 2 -29.49 -7.23 -54.64
N MET A 3 -28.20 -7.57 -54.55
CA MET A 3 -27.11 -7.52 -55.53
C MET A 3 -26.98 -6.17 -56.28
N LYS A 4 -25.86 -5.47 -56.03
CA LYS A 4 -24.89 -5.00 -57.04
C LYS A 4 -23.99 -3.95 -56.37
N HIS A 5 -22.74 -4.27 -56.25
CA HIS A 5 -21.56 -3.73 -56.96
C HIS A 5 -21.46 -2.20 -57.02
N LEU A 6 -20.41 -1.64 -56.43
CA LEU A 6 -19.56 -0.76 -57.21
C LEU A 6 -18.14 -0.75 -56.62
N ALA A 7 -17.24 -1.36 -57.35
CA ALA A 7 -15.81 -1.13 -57.26
C ALA A 7 -15.52 0.13 -58.09
N SER A 8 -14.67 0.99 -57.61
CA SER A 8 -13.95 1.97 -58.48
C SER A 8 -12.87 2.63 -57.63
N LEU A 9 -11.75 2.33 -57.93
CA LEU A 9 -10.72 2.96 -58.74
C LEU A 9 -9.72 3.75 -57.89
N PHE A 10 -8.68 3.03 -57.57
CA PHE A 10 -7.41 3.59 -57.16
C PHE A 10 -6.80 4.40 -58.27
N LEU A 11 -6.54 5.65 -58.04
CA LEU A 11 -5.63 6.43 -58.86
C LEU A 11 -4.33 6.62 -58.09
N LEU A 12 -3.34 5.89 -58.59
CA LEU A 12 -1.92 5.93 -58.25
C LEU A 12 -1.35 7.26 -58.76
N SER A 13 -1.02 8.20 -57.90
CA SER A 13 -0.20 9.35 -58.32
C SER A 13 1.13 9.29 -57.55
N PHE A 14 2.11 8.70 -58.27
CA PHE A 14 3.53 8.87 -57.98
C PHE A 14 3.88 10.33 -58.26
N LEU A 15 4.17 11.09 -57.24
CA LEU A 15 4.87 12.36 -57.34
C LEU A 15 6.28 12.16 -56.83
N LEU A 16 7.19 12.06 -57.76
CA LEU A 16 8.61 12.19 -57.58
C LEU A 16 8.90 13.59 -57.08
N CYS A 17 9.20 13.75 -55.82
CA CYS A 17 9.79 14.97 -55.30
C CYS A 17 11.32 14.75 -55.19
N SER A 18 11.95 15.52 -56.00
CA SER A 18 13.38 15.72 -56.13
C SER A 18 14.06 15.86 -54.81
N SER A 19 15.17 15.14 -54.69
CA SER A 19 16.27 15.35 -53.76
C SER A 19 16.67 16.85 -53.73
N CYS A 20 16.37 17.50 -52.61
CA CYS A 20 17.12 18.66 -52.16
C CYS A 20 17.97 18.20 -51.01
N SER A 21 19.25 17.97 -51.30
CA SER A 21 20.29 17.88 -50.30
C SER A 21 20.52 19.29 -49.70
N GLN A 22 19.74 19.63 -48.69
CA GLN A 22 20.15 20.65 -47.74
C GLN A 22 21.14 19.97 -46.77
N GLN A 23 22.40 20.26 -46.98
CA GLN A 23 23.42 20.16 -45.95
C GLN A 23 22.91 21.06 -44.77
N MET A 24 22.27 20.43 -43.79
CA MET A 24 22.18 21.03 -42.48
C MET A 24 23.55 20.89 -41.87
N ASP A 25 24.28 22.00 -41.85
CA ASP A 25 25.32 22.22 -40.85
C ASP A 25 24.59 22.21 -39.49
N ASP A 26 24.43 21.03 -38.92
CA ASP A 26 24.09 20.88 -37.51
C ASP A 26 25.29 21.40 -36.72
N GLU A 27 25.29 22.71 -36.55
CA GLU A 27 26.04 23.37 -35.48
C GLU A 27 25.56 22.76 -34.16
N TRP A 28 26.19 21.66 -33.74
CA TRP A 28 25.99 21.02 -32.46
C TRP A 28 26.20 22.08 -31.38
N LYS A 29 25.10 22.66 -30.88
CA LYS A 29 25.10 23.55 -29.74
C LYS A 29 25.25 22.73 -28.47
N PRO A 30 26.41 22.76 -27.81
CA PRO A 30 26.63 21.99 -26.59
C PRO A 30 25.99 22.67 -25.37
N ASN A 31 24.69 23.02 -25.45
CA ASN A 31 24.00 23.70 -24.34
C ASN A 31 22.50 23.40 -24.27
N GLU A 32 22.08 22.24 -24.65
CA GLU A 32 20.90 21.70 -23.99
C GLU A 32 21.38 21.09 -22.67
N GLN A 33 21.24 21.86 -21.59
CA GLN A 33 21.37 21.32 -20.25
C GLN A 33 20.39 20.14 -20.16
N LEU A 34 20.94 18.93 -20.27
CA LEU A 34 20.23 17.72 -19.85
C LEU A 34 19.59 18.03 -18.50
N PRO A 35 18.32 17.66 -18.27
CA PRO A 35 17.69 17.87 -16.98
C PRO A 35 18.67 17.36 -15.93
N ASN A 36 18.95 18.21 -14.95
CA ASN A 36 19.93 17.98 -13.90
C ASN A 36 19.51 16.71 -13.15
N VAL A 37 19.96 15.55 -13.65
CA VAL A 37 19.76 14.29 -12.93
C VAL A 37 20.59 14.43 -11.67
N PRO A 38 19.98 14.44 -10.50
CA PRO A 38 20.74 14.60 -9.27
C PRO A 38 21.77 13.49 -9.18
N GLU A 39 23.01 13.85 -8.86
CA GLU A 39 24.07 12.87 -8.60
C GLU A 39 23.55 11.92 -7.51
N THR A 40 23.75 10.63 -7.74
CA THR A 40 23.33 9.59 -6.80
C THR A 40 24.57 8.85 -6.27
N HIS A 41 24.45 8.35 -5.06
CA HIS A 41 25.47 7.55 -4.39
C HIS A 41 24.86 6.25 -3.86
N PRO A 42 25.54 5.09 -4.01
CA PRO A 42 25.07 3.83 -3.48
C PRO A 42 25.14 3.81 -1.96
N VAL A 43 23.98 3.67 -1.31
CA VAL A 43 23.83 3.57 0.14
C VAL A 43 23.26 2.19 0.47
N GLY A 44 23.91 1.49 1.41
CA GLY A 44 23.36 0.27 1.97
C GLY A 44 22.27 0.62 2.99
N VAL A 45 21.08 0.05 2.86
CA VAL A 45 20.04 0.14 3.89
C VAL A 45 20.09 -1.14 4.72
N SER A 46 20.37 -0.99 6.01
CA SER A 46 20.42 -2.10 6.96
C SER A 46 19.18 -2.10 7.84
N PHE A 47 18.59 -3.26 8.01
CA PHE A 47 17.44 -3.47 8.89
C PHE A 47 17.87 -4.12 10.19
N SER A 48 17.15 -3.88 11.28
CA SER A 48 17.38 -4.57 12.53
C SER A 48 17.16 -6.08 12.38
N ARG A 49 17.86 -6.89 13.20
CA ARG A 49 17.71 -8.35 13.16
C ARG A 49 16.26 -8.80 13.40
N ALA A 50 15.54 -8.13 14.30
CA ALA A 50 14.13 -8.39 14.54
C ALA A 50 13.28 -8.12 13.29
N SER A 51 13.61 -7.09 12.49
CA SER A 51 12.93 -6.83 11.21
C SER A 51 13.18 -7.94 10.19
N LEU A 52 14.40 -8.48 10.12
CA LEU A 52 14.76 -9.55 9.18
C LEU A 52 14.01 -10.86 9.48
N GLU A 53 13.91 -11.24 10.75
CA GLU A 53 13.12 -12.40 11.18
C GLU A 53 11.64 -12.22 10.83
N THR A 54 11.10 -11.04 11.06
CA THR A 54 9.73 -10.66 10.68
C THR A 54 9.50 -10.70 9.18
N PHE A 55 10.49 -10.28 8.37
CA PHE A 55 10.36 -10.32 6.91
C PHE A 55 10.20 -11.74 6.40
N ALA A 56 11.00 -12.68 6.91
CA ALA A 56 10.91 -14.08 6.55
C ALA A 56 9.56 -14.68 6.98
N GLU A 57 9.09 -14.39 8.19
CA GLU A 57 7.83 -14.88 8.75
C GLU A 57 6.62 -14.40 7.95
N HIS A 58 6.61 -13.13 7.51
CA HIS A 58 5.50 -12.52 6.77
C HIS A 58 5.72 -12.44 5.26
N GLY A 59 6.75 -13.11 4.74
CA GLY A 59 7.02 -13.21 3.30
C GLY A 59 7.28 -11.85 2.65
N ILE A 60 7.92 -10.90 3.37
CA ILE A 60 8.27 -9.59 2.84
C ILE A 60 9.51 -9.75 1.95
N THR A 61 9.31 -9.59 0.65
CA THR A 61 10.37 -9.72 -0.36
C THR A 61 10.71 -8.40 -1.05
N GLU A 62 9.92 -7.35 -0.77
CA GLU A 62 10.04 -6.04 -1.39
C GLU A 62 9.70 -4.95 -0.37
N VAL A 63 10.37 -3.80 -0.49
CA VAL A 63 10.07 -2.59 0.30
C VAL A 63 10.01 -1.36 -0.59
N GLY A 64 9.09 -0.44 -0.31
CA GLY A 64 9.08 0.90 -0.87
C GLY A 64 10.01 1.81 -0.09
N VAL A 65 10.95 2.47 -0.79
CA VAL A 65 11.86 3.47 -0.23
C VAL A 65 11.52 4.83 -0.81
N TYR A 66 11.21 5.78 0.05
CA TYR A 66 10.82 7.14 -0.34
C TYR A 66 11.71 8.16 0.36
N VAL A 67 12.32 9.07 -0.42
CA VAL A 67 13.23 10.10 0.08
C VAL A 67 12.75 11.47 -0.35
N TYR A 68 12.80 12.40 0.59
CA TYR A 68 12.32 13.76 0.44
C TYR A 68 13.42 14.74 0.81
N LEU A 69 13.47 15.83 0.04
CA LEU A 69 14.22 17.03 0.41
C LEU A 69 13.19 18.10 0.81
N GLN A 70 13.28 18.58 2.03
CA GLN A 70 12.25 19.42 2.67
C GLN A 70 10.89 18.71 2.72
N ASP A 71 10.02 18.89 1.74
CA ASP A 71 8.74 18.21 1.63
C ASP A 71 8.53 17.54 0.26
N SER A 72 9.43 17.77 -0.70
CA SER A 72 9.33 17.27 -2.07
C SER A 72 10.04 15.94 -2.23
N MET A 73 9.39 14.98 -2.89
CA MET A 73 9.98 13.67 -3.19
C MET A 73 11.14 13.82 -4.19
N VAL A 74 12.31 13.31 -3.83
CA VAL A 74 13.50 13.27 -4.69
C VAL A 74 13.85 11.86 -5.12
N TYR A 75 13.28 10.85 -4.45
CA TYR A 75 13.42 9.44 -4.80
C TYR A 75 12.23 8.65 -4.27
N GLY A 76 11.71 7.71 -5.07
CA GLY A 76 10.64 6.81 -4.67
C GLY A 76 10.65 5.55 -5.53
N LYS A 77 10.92 4.38 -4.94
CA LYS A 77 10.93 3.09 -5.65
C LYS A 77 10.61 1.94 -4.71
N ASN A 78 9.94 0.94 -5.28
CA ASN A 78 9.85 -0.38 -4.69
C ASN A 78 11.08 -1.20 -5.09
N LEU A 79 11.71 -1.81 -4.12
CA LEU A 79 12.98 -2.50 -4.28
C LEU A 79 12.92 -3.90 -3.66
N PRO A 80 13.45 -4.92 -4.37
CA PRO A 80 13.52 -6.26 -3.83
C PRO A 80 14.53 -6.34 -2.68
N LEU A 81 14.18 -7.12 -1.66
CA LEU A 81 15.08 -7.48 -0.57
C LEU A 81 15.87 -8.74 -0.92
N ASN A 82 17.18 -8.63 -0.95
CA ASN A 82 18.06 -9.77 -1.15
C ASN A 82 18.63 -10.22 0.20
N ASN A 83 18.03 -11.26 0.79
CA ASN A 83 18.41 -11.78 2.12
C ASN A 83 18.41 -10.71 3.24
N GLY A 84 17.53 -9.71 3.12
CA GLY A 84 17.45 -8.61 4.07
C GLY A 84 18.42 -7.45 3.79
N ASP A 85 19.26 -7.56 2.76
CA ASP A 85 20.12 -6.47 2.32
C ASP A 85 19.43 -5.66 1.21
N LEU A 86 19.54 -4.35 1.32
CA LEU A 86 19.04 -3.41 0.33
C LEU A 86 20.14 -2.42 -0.02
N LYS A 87 20.42 -2.28 -1.33
CA LYS A 87 21.31 -1.23 -1.86
C LYS A 87 20.49 -0.29 -2.70
N VAL A 88 20.65 0.99 -2.45
CA VAL A 88 19.86 2.05 -3.07
C VAL A 88 20.79 3.16 -3.54
N ASP A 89 20.66 3.57 -4.79
CA ASP A 89 21.34 4.77 -5.28
C ASP A 89 20.51 5.99 -4.87
N LEU A 90 20.89 6.62 -3.78
CA LEU A 90 20.19 7.78 -3.23
C LEU A 90 20.78 9.09 -3.79
N PRO A 91 19.94 10.13 -3.99
CA PRO A 91 20.42 11.43 -4.39
C PRO A 91 21.34 12.01 -3.30
N LEU A 92 22.40 12.70 -3.73
CA LEU A 92 23.26 13.45 -2.82
C LEU A 92 22.50 14.66 -2.29
N GLY A 93 22.67 14.96 -1.00
CA GLY A 93 22.05 16.13 -0.37
C GLY A 93 22.10 16.10 1.14
N GLU A 94 21.93 17.29 1.70
CA GLU A 94 21.78 17.48 3.15
C GLU A 94 20.31 17.58 3.53
N ASN A 95 20.00 17.27 4.79
CA ASN A 95 18.63 17.35 5.34
C ASN A 95 17.59 16.53 4.57
N LEU A 96 18.00 15.41 4.00
CA LEU A 96 17.10 14.45 3.40
C LEU A 96 16.28 13.76 4.50
N GLN A 97 15.05 13.42 4.17
CA GLN A 97 14.15 12.65 5.03
C GLN A 97 13.71 11.39 4.29
N THR A 98 13.67 10.26 4.95
CA THR A 98 13.21 9.01 4.35
C THR A 98 12.25 8.27 5.26
N PHE A 99 11.34 7.53 4.65
CA PHE A 99 10.64 6.44 5.28
C PHE A 99 10.63 5.22 4.35
N ILE A 100 10.50 4.05 4.95
CA ILE A 100 10.45 2.77 4.24
C ILE A 100 9.16 2.06 4.64
N VAL A 101 8.51 1.43 3.67
CA VAL A 101 7.24 0.72 3.88
C VAL A 101 7.26 -0.65 3.23
N ALA A 102 6.62 -1.63 3.85
CA ALA A 102 6.41 -2.97 3.31
C ALA A 102 4.95 -3.41 3.48
N ASN A 103 4.46 -4.22 2.53
CA ASN A 103 3.10 -4.76 2.50
C ASN A 103 1.99 -3.71 2.47
N ALA A 104 2.27 -2.46 2.10
CA ALA A 104 1.23 -1.50 1.80
C ALA A 104 0.47 -1.95 0.53
N ASP A 105 -0.84 -1.68 0.48
CA ASP A 105 -1.62 -1.88 -0.74
C ASP A 105 -1.19 -0.85 -1.79
N HIS A 106 -1.28 0.42 -1.44
CA HIS A 106 -0.82 1.53 -2.27
C HIS A 106 -0.48 2.77 -1.44
N LEU A 107 0.18 3.71 -2.08
CA LEU A 107 0.45 5.03 -1.53
C LEU A 107 -0.17 6.10 -2.42
N VAL A 108 -0.64 7.19 -1.83
CA VAL A 108 -1.12 8.38 -2.54
C VAL A 108 -0.38 9.63 -2.10
N ASP A 109 -0.43 10.68 -2.92
CA ASP A 109 0.19 11.99 -2.68
C ASP A 109 1.70 11.89 -2.34
N THR A 110 2.38 10.93 -2.99
CA THR A 110 3.79 10.63 -2.72
C THR A 110 4.74 11.77 -3.02
N ASP A 111 4.33 12.77 -3.81
CA ASP A 111 5.17 13.93 -4.16
C ASP A 111 5.48 14.83 -2.95
N SER A 112 4.73 14.74 -1.86
CA SER A 112 4.89 15.56 -0.65
C SER A 112 4.85 14.72 0.61
N LEU A 113 5.93 14.76 1.41
CA LEU A 113 6.01 14.02 2.68
C LEU A 113 4.89 14.40 3.66
N SER A 114 4.44 15.66 3.66
CA SER A 114 3.37 16.13 4.54
C SER A 114 1.99 15.60 4.14
N LYS A 115 1.83 15.12 2.90
CA LYS A 115 0.55 14.65 2.36
C LYS A 115 0.49 13.14 2.17
N VAL A 116 1.65 12.47 2.03
CA VAL A 116 1.68 11.05 1.69
C VAL A 116 0.86 10.21 2.68
N VAL A 117 0.00 9.38 2.11
CA VAL A 117 -0.83 8.42 2.83
C VAL A 117 -0.47 7.01 2.38
N VAL A 118 -0.23 6.15 3.35
CA VAL A 118 -0.05 4.72 3.14
C VAL A 118 -1.38 4.04 3.39
N TYR A 119 -1.87 3.29 2.42
CA TYR A 119 -3.09 2.50 2.52
C TYR A 119 -2.79 1.03 2.73
N GLN A 120 -3.66 0.37 3.48
CA GLN A 120 -3.71 -1.09 3.59
C GLN A 120 -5.01 -1.62 2.98
N ASP A 121 -4.95 -2.83 2.44
CA ASP A 121 -6.17 -3.56 2.13
C ASP A 121 -6.66 -4.26 3.41
N ALA A 122 -7.80 -3.82 3.93
CA ALA A 122 -8.39 -4.39 5.14
C ALA A 122 -8.87 -5.85 4.95
N HIS A 123 -9.08 -6.28 3.71
CA HIS A 123 -9.51 -7.65 3.37
C HIS A 123 -8.33 -8.61 3.18
N ILE A 124 -7.13 -8.11 2.88
CA ILE A 124 -5.92 -8.94 2.75
C ILE A 124 -5.24 -9.02 4.12
N GLN A 125 -5.06 -10.23 4.60
CA GLN A 125 -4.45 -10.49 5.92
C GLN A 125 -2.91 -10.35 5.88
N LYS A 126 -2.42 -9.18 5.46
CA LYS A 126 -1.00 -8.85 5.49
C LYS A 126 -0.77 -7.62 6.35
N PRO A 127 0.06 -7.74 7.39
CA PRO A 127 0.37 -6.58 8.23
C PRO A 127 1.28 -5.60 7.48
N VAL A 128 0.95 -4.31 7.58
CA VAL A 128 1.79 -3.22 7.04
C VAL A 128 2.90 -2.89 8.02
N TYR A 129 4.11 -2.70 7.49
CA TYR A 129 5.30 -2.29 8.23
C TYR A 129 5.76 -0.94 7.71
N ILE A 130 6.08 -0.02 8.61
CA ILE A 130 6.57 1.32 8.27
C ILE A 130 7.72 1.67 9.22
N SER A 131 8.74 2.36 8.71
CA SER A 131 9.74 3.02 9.54
C SER A 131 9.22 4.38 10.05
N ASP A 132 9.83 4.88 11.12
CA ASP A 132 9.74 6.31 11.40
C ASP A 132 10.36 7.11 10.25
N VAL A 133 9.98 8.39 10.14
CA VAL A 133 10.66 9.32 9.22
C VAL A 133 12.03 9.65 9.82
N VAL A 134 13.09 9.29 9.09
CA VAL A 134 14.47 9.49 9.51
C VAL A 134 15.13 10.58 8.69
N GLY A 135 15.72 11.56 9.35
CA GLY A 135 16.57 12.57 8.70
C GLY A 135 18.00 12.05 8.50
N PHE A 136 18.59 12.32 7.34
CA PHE A 136 19.97 11.95 7.04
C PHE A 136 20.63 12.92 6.04
N THR A 137 21.93 12.84 5.94
CA THR A 137 22.72 13.47 4.88
C THR A 137 23.26 12.34 3.97
N SER A 138 23.11 12.51 2.67
CA SER A 138 23.70 11.61 1.69
C SER A 138 24.86 12.32 1.02
N ASP A 139 26.05 11.88 1.32
CA ASP A 139 27.30 12.31 0.70
C ASP A 139 28.18 11.10 0.38
N ASN A 140 29.30 11.30 -0.27
CA ASN A 140 30.20 10.21 -0.67
C ASN A 140 30.83 9.46 0.52
N SER A 141 30.63 9.92 1.74
CA SER A 141 31.12 9.26 2.98
C SER A 141 30.06 8.36 3.63
N VAL A 142 28.77 8.56 3.34
CA VAL A 142 27.66 7.78 3.92
C VAL A 142 27.50 6.49 3.13
N SER A 143 27.91 5.38 3.71
CA SER A 143 27.82 4.05 3.10
C SER A 143 26.63 3.22 3.58
N SER A 144 25.96 3.62 4.67
CA SER A 144 24.84 2.86 5.23
C SER A 144 23.83 3.74 5.98
N LEU A 145 22.56 3.35 5.87
CA LEU A 145 21.43 3.88 6.61
C LEU A 145 20.78 2.76 7.43
N ASN A 146 20.70 2.93 8.75
CA ASN A 146 20.04 1.97 9.62
C ASN A 146 18.58 2.35 9.80
N VAL A 147 17.66 1.45 9.48
CA VAL A 147 16.23 1.67 9.55
C VAL A 147 15.56 0.52 10.31
N GLU A 148 14.66 0.87 11.22
CA GLU A 148 13.80 -0.08 11.89
C GLU A 148 12.41 -0.08 11.26
N LEU A 149 11.98 -1.21 10.70
CA LEU A 149 10.60 -1.42 10.25
C LEU A 149 9.77 -1.99 11.40
N LYS A 150 8.70 -1.29 11.74
CA LYS A 150 7.77 -1.67 12.79
C LYS A 150 6.44 -2.08 12.17
N ARG A 151 5.87 -3.18 12.63
CA ARG A 151 4.49 -3.50 12.30
C ARG A 151 3.60 -2.40 12.87
N LEU A 152 2.95 -1.66 12.00
CA LEU A 152 2.15 -0.51 12.41
C LEU A 152 0.69 -0.86 12.67
N VAL A 153 0.21 -2.00 12.18
CA VAL A 153 -1.19 -2.40 12.28
C VAL A 153 -1.45 -3.36 13.45
N GLY A 154 -2.61 -3.18 14.08
CA GLY A 154 -3.23 -4.17 14.96
C GLY A 154 -4.19 -5.06 14.17
N GLN A 155 -4.63 -6.17 14.77
CA GLN A 155 -5.60 -7.09 14.19
C GLN A 155 -6.78 -7.29 15.13
N ALA A 156 -8.01 -7.14 14.63
CA ALA A 156 -9.21 -7.61 15.29
C ALA A 156 -9.69 -8.90 14.62
N VAL A 157 -10.11 -9.86 15.45
CA VAL A 157 -10.61 -11.15 14.99
C VAL A 157 -11.96 -11.40 15.64
N PHE A 158 -12.98 -11.62 14.82
CA PHE A 158 -14.25 -12.16 15.22
C PHE A 158 -14.24 -13.67 15.02
N GLN A 159 -14.52 -14.41 16.06
CA GLN A 159 -14.65 -15.88 15.99
C GLN A 159 -15.89 -16.30 16.78
N PRO A 160 -16.81 -17.10 16.19
CA PRO A 160 -17.87 -17.74 16.94
C PRO A 160 -17.29 -18.63 18.07
N LYS A 161 -18.00 -18.75 19.17
CA LYS A 161 -17.60 -19.65 20.26
C LYS A 161 -17.95 -21.10 20.00
N GLU A 162 -18.94 -21.30 19.15
CA GLU A 162 -19.43 -22.60 18.76
C GLU A 162 -18.42 -23.35 17.88
N THR A 163 -18.36 -24.65 18.00
CA THR A 163 -17.57 -25.51 17.12
C THR A 163 -18.16 -25.57 15.71
N GLU A 164 -17.37 -25.99 14.72
CA GLU A 164 -17.88 -26.17 13.34
C GLU A 164 -19.06 -27.16 13.28
N GLU A 165 -19.07 -28.20 14.11
CA GLU A 165 -20.16 -29.17 14.19
C GLU A 165 -21.43 -28.52 14.74
N GLU A 166 -21.33 -27.72 15.81
CA GLU A 166 -22.46 -26.99 16.38
C GLU A 166 -22.98 -25.93 15.40
N LEU A 167 -22.10 -25.20 14.72
CA LEU A 167 -22.49 -24.22 13.69
C LEU A 167 -23.17 -24.91 12.49
N SER A 168 -22.68 -26.07 12.08
CA SER A 168 -23.30 -26.83 10.97
C SER A 168 -24.70 -27.35 11.32
N ALA A 169 -24.96 -27.63 12.59
CA ALA A 169 -26.28 -28.00 13.10
C ALA A 169 -27.26 -26.84 13.22
N ILE A 170 -26.77 -25.58 13.21
CA ILE A 170 -27.60 -24.39 13.27
C ILE A 170 -28.19 -24.11 11.87
N THR A 171 -29.41 -24.55 11.64
CA THR A 171 -30.10 -24.31 10.35
C THR A 171 -30.71 -22.91 10.21
N ARG A 172 -30.54 -22.06 11.21
CA ARG A 172 -31.21 -20.74 11.29
C ARG A 172 -30.59 -19.68 10.39
N PHE A 173 -29.30 -19.82 10.03
CA PHE A 173 -28.59 -18.92 9.11
C PHE A 173 -27.58 -19.72 8.28
N ASP A 174 -27.13 -19.15 7.17
CA ASP A 174 -26.15 -19.74 6.25
C ASP A 174 -24.99 -18.80 5.92
N GLN A 175 -25.11 -17.52 6.28
CA GLN A 175 -24.10 -16.49 6.07
C GLN A 175 -24.09 -15.50 7.22
N LEU A 176 -22.92 -14.96 7.54
CA LEU A 176 -22.73 -13.79 8.41
C LEU A 176 -22.08 -12.68 7.59
N ASN A 177 -22.61 -11.46 7.79
CA ASN A 177 -21.91 -10.23 7.43
C ASN A 177 -21.39 -9.59 8.71
N VAL A 178 -20.06 -9.54 8.85
CA VAL A 178 -19.38 -8.94 9.99
C VAL A 178 -18.84 -7.60 9.56
N THR A 179 -19.42 -6.51 10.06
CA THR A 179 -18.98 -5.14 9.77
C THR A 179 -18.17 -4.60 10.94
N PHE A 180 -16.92 -4.27 10.66
CA PHE A 180 -16.05 -3.52 11.58
C PHE A 180 -16.17 -2.04 11.21
N THR A 181 -16.62 -1.21 12.14
CA THR A 181 -16.74 0.25 11.91
C THR A 181 -15.44 0.95 12.27
N ASN A 182 -15.20 2.11 11.66
CA ASN A 182 -14.01 2.96 11.95
C ASN A 182 -12.67 2.22 11.87
N VAL A 183 -12.53 1.31 10.90
CA VAL A 183 -11.24 0.66 10.63
C VAL A 183 -10.32 1.68 9.97
N ALA A 184 -9.17 1.91 10.55
CA ALA A 184 -8.17 2.81 9.98
C ALA A 184 -7.45 2.11 8.83
N ILE A 185 -7.83 2.45 7.60
CA ILE A 185 -7.30 1.88 6.36
C ILE A 185 -6.18 2.71 5.74
N GLY A 186 -6.08 3.99 6.08
CA GLY A 186 -5.06 4.91 5.62
C GLY A 186 -4.30 5.55 6.79
N TYR A 187 -3.00 5.79 6.58
CA TYR A 187 -2.10 6.38 7.56
C TYR A 187 -1.23 7.47 6.92
N LYS A 188 -1.38 8.70 7.40
CA LYS A 188 -0.54 9.84 7.00
C LYS A 188 0.82 9.75 7.71
N VAL A 189 1.87 9.53 6.95
CA VAL A 189 3.20 9.22 7.49
C VAL A 189 3.74 10.30 8.42
N LYS A 190 3.60 11.57 8.05
CA LYS A 190 4.17 12.70 8.82
C LYS A 190 3.31 13.12 10.00
N SER A 191 1.99 13.27 9.82
CA SER A 191 1.08 13.70 10.88
C SER A 191 0.67 12.57 11.81
N LYS A 192 0.82 11.31 11.39
CA LYS A 192 0.37 10.08 12.09
C LYS A 192 -1.15 10.01 12.26
N GLU A 193 -1.90 10.77 11.46
CA GLU A 193 -3.36 10.72 11.42
C GLU A 193 -3.82 9.54 10.57
N CYS A 194 -4.97 8.97 10.95
CA CYS A 194 -5.58 7.85 10.24
C CYS A 194 -6.80 8.28 9.45
N ILE A 195 -7.04 7.56 8.34
CA ILE A 195 -8.26 7.64 7.53
C ILE A 195 -9.04 6.36 7.81
N THR A 196 -10.31 6.48 8.19
CA THR A 196 -11.13 5.35 8.62
C THR A 196 -12.29 5.08 7.67
N GLU A 197 -12.69 3.81 7.58
CA GLU A 197 -13.91 3.37 6.90
C GLU A 197 -14.56 2.19 7.62
N ASN A 198 -15.75 1.78 7.16
CA ASN A 198 -16.40 0.56 7.62
C ASN A 198 -16.04 -0.59 6.69
N VAL A 199 -15.57 -1.69 7.25
CA VAL A 199 -15.17 -2.90 6.52
C VAL A 199 -16.13 -4.03 6.81
N THR A 200 -16.79 -4.55 5.78
CA THR A 200 -17.72 -5.69 5.90
C THR A 200 -17.10 -6.94 5.28
N ILE A 201 -17.06 -8.02 6.06
CA ILE A 201 -16.57 -9.33 5.64
C ILE A 201 -17.75 -10.31 5.68
N SER A 202 -18.05 -10.90 4.53
CA SER A 202 -19.06 -11.94 4.41
C SER A 202 -18.44 -13.33 4.58
N THR A 203 -18.98 -14.10 5.51
CA THR A 203 -18.49 -15.44 5.84
C THR A 203 -19.62 -16.46 5.83
N ASN A 204 -19.31 -17.74 5.60
CA ASN A 204 -20.27 -18.84 5.59
C ASN A 204 -19.62 -20.13 6.11
N LEU A 205 -20.37 -21.23 6.14
CA LEU A 205 -19.86 -22.54 6.59
C LEU A 205 -18.61 -23.01 5.83
N SER A 206 -18.53 -22.75 4.53
CA SER A 206 -17.39 -23.23 3.72
C SER A 206 -16.09 -22.44 3.96
N THR A 207 -16.21 -21.20 4.41
CA THR A 207 -15.06 -20.32 4.75
C THR A 207 -14.78 -20.28 6.27
N GLY A 208 -15.64 -20.97 7.08
CA GLY A 208 -15.74 -20.75 8.51
C GLY A 208 -16.40 -19.40 8.81
N PHE A 209 -17.13 -19.29 9.91
CA PHE A 209 -17.82 -18.02 10.28
C PHE A 209 -16.91 -16.98 10.94
N GLY A 210 -15.59 -17.17 10.87
CA GLY A 210 -14.62 -16.19 11.38
C GLY A 210 -14.41 -15.02 10.41
N ALA A 211 -14.11 -13.84 10.97
CA ALA A 211 -13.72 -12.65 10.22
C ALA A 211 -12.56 -11.95 10.92
N SER A 212 -11.65 -11.38 10.17
CA SER A 212 -10.58 -10.57 10.75
C SER A 212 -10.27 -9.34 9.91
N VAL A 213 -9.78 -8.29 10.56
CA VAL A 213 -9.39 -7.05 9.92
C VAL A 213 -8.11 -6.52 10.55
N TYR A 214 -7.22 -5.97 9.72
CA TYR A 214 -6.13 -5.13 10.19
C TYR A 214 -6.55 -3.66 10.19
N SER A 215 -6.03 -2.90 11.14
CA SER A 215 -6.24 -1.45 11.23
C SER A 215 -4.96 -0.77 11.69
N PHE A 216 -4.66 0.39 11.12
CA PHE A 216 -3.69 1.30 11.72
C PHE A 216 -4.15 1.70 13.14
N PRO A 217 -3.23 2.21 14.00
CA PRO A 217 -3.57 2.50 15.39
C PRO A 217 -4.67 3.54 15.53
N THR A 218 -5.67 3.24 16.36
CA THR A 218 -6.79 4.15 16.69
C THR A 218 -6.79 4.56 18.17
N VAL A 219 -5.68 4.35 18.87
CA VAL A 219 -5.58 4.46 20.34
C VAL A 219 -5.75 5.88 20.87
N ASN A 220 -5.48 6.89 20.04
CA ASN A 220 -5.44 8.29 20.50
C ASN A 220 -6.72 9.08 20.26
N GLY A 221 -7.86 8.43 20.06
CA GLY A 221 -9.08 9.15 19.77
C GLY A 221 -10.35 8.38 20.05
N ASP A 222 -11.46 9.07 19.87
CA ASP A 222 -12.83 8.57 20.03
C ASP A 222 -13.24 7.53 18.95
N SER A 223 -12.28 7.08 18.14
CA SER A 223 -12.50 6.21 16.98
C SER A 223 -12.35 4.74 17.36
N ARG A 224 -13.13 4.27 18.31
CA ARG A 224 -13.19 2.84 18.58
C ARG A 224 -13.95 2.11 17.47
N THR A 225 -13.48 0.92 17.14
CA THR A 225 -14.16 0.02 16.22
C THR A 225 -15.26 -0.73 16.95
N SER A 226 -16.49 -0.64 16.48
CA SER A 226 -17.58 -1.55 16.88
C SER A 226 -17.72 -2.67 15.84
N ILE A 227 -18.39 -3.74 16.27
CA ILE A 227 -18.68 -4.89 15.41
C ILE A 227 -20.19 -5.01 15.27
N ASP A 228 -20.68 -5.00 14.02
CA ASP A 228 -22.06 -5.28 13.65
C ASP A 228 -22.11 -6.62 12.92
N VAL A 229 -22.80 -7.59 13.48
CA VAL A 229 -22.93 -8.94 12.91
C VAL A 229 -24.37 -9.15 12.46
N VAL A 230 -24.55 -9.30 11.16
CA VAL A 230 -25.83 -9.60 10.52
C VAL A 230 -25.88 -11.07 10.12
N TYR A 231 -26.87 -11.77 10.65
CA TYR A 231 -27.13 -13.17 10.32
C TYR A 231 -28.11 -13.25 9.15
N LEU A 232 -27.71 -13.94 8.08
CA LEU A 232 -28.51 -14.07 6.87
C LEU A 232 -28.95 -15.52 6.64
N LYS A 233 -30.16 -15.68 6.06
CA LYS A 233 -30.70 -16.94 5.57
C LYS A 233 -31.25 -16.73 4.16
N GLY A 234 -30.64 -17.39 3.19
CA GLY A 234 -31.02 -17.20 1.79
C GLY A 234 -30.87 -15.74 1.30
N GLY A 235 -29.96 -14.97 1.91
CA GLY A 235 -29.71 -13.57 1.61
C GLY A 235 -30.57 -12.57 2.40
N GLU A 236 -31.53 -13.03 3.21
CA GLU A 236 -32.38 -12.18 4.05
C GLU A 236 -31.87 -12.13 5.50
N GLU A 237 -31.95 -10.94 6.13
CA GLU A 237 -31.56 -10.74 7.53
C GLU A 237 -32.53 -11.48 8.45
N VAL A 238 -32.00 -12.38 9.29
CA VAL A 238 -32.78 -13.12 10.28
C VAL A 238 -32.44 -12.73 11.70
N ASN A 239 -31.29 -12.11 11.93
CA ASN A 239 -30.88 -11.57 13.22
C ASN A 239 -29.73 -10.54 13.05
N ARG A 240 -29.55 -9.68 14.06
CA ARG A 240 -28.45 -8.71 14.12
C ARG A 240 -27.97 -8.53 15.55
N ILE A 241 -26.66 -8.45 15.70
CA ILE A 241 -26.00 -8.13 16.96
C ILE A 241 -25.04 -6.96 16.72
N ILE A 242 -25.19 -5.89 17.47
CA ILE A 242 -24.31 -4.72 17.42
C ILE A 242 -23.59 -4.60 18.76
N SER A 243 -22.26 -4.62 18.71
CA SER A 243 -21.44 -4.33 19.90
C SER A 243 -21.51 -2.82 20.20
N PRO A 244 -21.81 -2.41 21.43
CA PRO A 244 -21.83 -0.99 21.78
C PRO A 244 -20.48 -0.31 21.55
N LEU A 245 -20.49 0.97 21.11
CA LEU A 245 -19.28 1.75 20.84
C LEU A 245 -18.41 1.98 22.09
N ASP A 246 -19.02 2.03 23.28
CA ASP A 246 -18.31 2.18 24.56
C ASP A 246 -17.47 0.94 24.92
N THR A 247 -17.83 -0.22 24.38
CA THR A 247 -17.06 -1.47 24.48
C THR A 247 -16.20 -1.76 23.25
N GLY A 248 -16.13 -0.81 22.31
CA GLY A 248 -15.42 -0.97 21.04
C GLY A 248 -13.93 -1.25 21.21
N ILE A 249 -13.35 -1.85 20.17
CA ILE A 249 -11.96 -2.25 20.11
C ILE A 249 -11.09 -1.07 19.70
N GLY A 250 -10.04 -0.78 20.49
CA GLY A 250 -8.95 0.09 20.08
C GLY A 250 -7.84 -0.73 19.42
N PHE A 251 -7.36 -0.30 18.28
CA PHE A 251 -6.22 -0.93 17.63
C PHE A 251 -4.92 -0.35 18.14
N GLU A 252 -4.00 -1.20 18.54
CA GLU A 252 -2.64 -0.86 18.88
C GLU A 252 -1.68 -1.58 17.92
N SER A 253 -0.56 -0.93 17.62
CA SER A 253 0.49 -1.52 16.78
C SER A 253 0.92 -2.88 17.34
N SER A 254 1.03 -3.86 16.45
CA SER A 254 1.48 -5.22 16.77
C SER A 254 0.63 -6.01 17.78
N LYS A 255 -0.59 -5.56 18.10
CA LYS A 255 -1.51 -6.28 18.98
C LYS A 255 -2.62 -6.98 18.21
N ARG A 256 -3.14 -8.05 18.78
CA ARG A 256 -4.32 -8.80 18.30
C ARG A 256 -5.38 -8.77 19.39
N SER A 257 -6.61 -8.41 19.01
CA SER A 257 -7.80 -8.48 19.84
C SER A 257 -8.76 -9.54 19.28
N THR A 258 -9.28 -10.42 20.14
CA THR A 258 -10.24 -11.50 19.81
C THR A 258 -11.48 -11.35 20.66
#